data_e511ba8b7de18873be3fba6807bf5202
#
_entry.id   e511ba8b7de18873be3fba6807bf5202
#
_cell.length_a   1.000
_cell.length_b   1.000
_cell.length_c   1.000
_cell.angle_alpha   90.00
_cell.angle_beta   90.00
_cell.angle_gamma   90.00
#
_symmetry.space_group_name_H-M   'P 1'
#
loop_
_entity.id
_entity.type
_entity.pdbx_description
1 polymer ?
#
loop_
_entity_poly.entity_id
_entity_poly.type
_entity_poly.pdbx_seq_one_letter_code
_entity_poly.pdbx_strand_id
1 'polypeptide(L)'
;MIPTIQIVVLLLVVVAAVAVVASRLKIPASILLVLTGIVLAIVPGLPTVELAPELVLLLVLPPVIYSSAVAMSWREFRFNLRPISLLAVGCVAFTTVAIAAATHWLLGLAWPVGFVLGAIVSPPDAVAPLAIARRMQLPRRILFILEGEGLANDATALILYRFAVAAVSIGVFSFGQALGMFAAIVAGEIIWGIGVGWLMLRLRRWVNDPRIEITLSILTPFFAYWPPERLGGSGVLATMTTGLYISWNGLRLISAATRLQGIFFWDFFIYLIEGMVFLITGLQARTLIARIGDYSMSELAVSAAVVSAVVIMARFAWIYPATYLPRWFFPAIKRRDPSPPWQWPFALAFTGVRGIVSLAAALAIPFATANGQPFPDRDLILFLTFAVILVTLVGQGLMLPSVIRALGLAHAGRRERHTDRAEEYDARRQAIEAATERLDQLRVERHLSEDIVQPLRAQRRERLRHIDHRSDGDDGHRRLIELHDEIELLLIAAERQQINQLFRSGRLNDEGRRRIERDLDLREAHLANQRAEQ
;
A
#
# COMPACT_ATOMS: atom_id res chain seq x y z
N MET A 1 18.22 -21.38 18.02
CA MET A 1 18.18 -19.89 18.04
C MET A 1 19.21 -19.25 17.10
N ILE A 2 20.52 -19.59 17.19
CA ILE A 2 21.57 -19.02 16.34
C ILE A 2 21.29 -19.21 14.82
N PRO A 3 20.91 -20.41 14.33
CA PRO A 3 20.60 -20.59 12.91
C PRO A 3 19.42 -19.75 12.42
N THR A 4 18.42 -19.51 13.26
CA THR A 4 17.25 -18.67 12.88
C THR A 4 17.65 -17.21 12.65
N ILE A 5 18.49 -16.65 13.51
CA ILE A 5 19.00 -15.28 13.37
C ILE A 5 19.83 -15.14 12.08
N GLN A 6 20.69 -16.14 11.80
CA GLN A 6 21.49 -16.15 10.58
C GLN A 6 20.64 -16.17 9.31
N ILE A 7 19.54 -16.95 9.32
CA ILE A 7 18.59 -16.99 8.21
C ILE A 7 17.94 -15.63 8.02
N VAL A 8 17.47 -14.97 9.09
CA VAL A 8 16.84 -13.64 9.00
C VAL A 8 17.83 -12.61 8.41
N VAL A 9 19.07 -12.60 8.90
CA VAL A 9 20.12 -11.70 8.38
C VAL A 9 20.40 -11.99 6.91
N LEU A 10 20.51 -13.27 6.51
CA LEU A 10 20.71 -13.65 5.11
C LEU A 10 19.54 -13.19 4.22
N LEU A 11 18.30 -13.37 4.66
CA LEU A 11 17.13 -12.90 3.92
C LEU A 11 17.14 -11.37 3.75
N LEU A 12 17.52 -10.62 4.80
CA LEU A 12 17.67 -9.16 4.71
C LEU A 12 18.76 -8.74 3.71
N VAL A 13 19.90 -9.45 3.69
CA VAL A 13 20.95 -9.19 2.69
C VAL A 13 20.43 -9.43 1.27
N VAL A 14 19.69 -10.52 1.06
CA VAL A 14 19.09 -10.82 -0.25
C VAL A 14 18.08 -9.75 -0.63
N VAL A 15 17.20 -9.33 0.29
CA VAL A 15 16.23 -8.25 0.05
C VAL A 15 16.94 -6.98 -0.38
N ALA A 16 18.01 -6.57 0.34
CA ALA A 16 18.76 -5.37 0.01
C ALA A 16 19.47 -5.48 -1.36
N ALA A 17 20.08 -6.63 -1.65
CA ALA A 17 20.74 -6.87 -2.94
C ALA A 17 19.74 -6.84 -4.11
N VAL A 18 18.61 -7.51 -3.96
CA VAL A 18 17.54 -7.52 -4.97
C VAL A 18 16.95 -6.13 -5.17
N ALA A 19 16.78 -5.34 -4.11
CA ALA A 19 16.29 -3.97 -4.22
C ALA A 19 17.22 -3.07 -5.05
N VAL A 20 18.56 -3.21 -4.87
CA VAL A 20 19.54 -2.51 -5.71
C VAL A 20 19.42 -2.92 -7.18
N VAL A 21 19.27 -4.20 -7.46
CA VAL A 21 19.07 -4.71 -8.82
C VAL A 21 17.75 -4.22 -9.41
N ALA A 22 16.66 -4.28 -8.62
CA ALA A 22 15.33 -3.82 -9.01
C ALA A 22 15.31 -2.34 -9.40
N SER A 23 16.00 -1.50 -8.63
CA SER A 23 16.12 -0.06 -8.92
C SER A 23 16.85 0.21 -10.24
N ARG A 24 17.92 -0.53 -10.54
CA ARG A 24 18.68 -0.43 -11.80
C ARG A 24 17.90 -0.94 -13.00
N LEU A 25 17.23 -2.09 -12.86
CA LEU A 25 16.42 -2.69 -13.94
C LEU A 25 15.08 -1.97 -14.14
N LYS A 26 14.71 -1.14 -13.19
CA LYS A 26 13.45 -0.43 -13.20
C LYS A 26 12.23 -1.39 -13.15
N ILE A 27 12.34 -2.51 -12.49
CA ILE A 27 11.30 -3.51 -12.23
C ILE A 27 10.86 -3.41 -10.76
N PRO A 28 9.58 -3.66 -10.42
CA PRO A 28 9.15 -3.74 -9.02
C PRO A 28 9.94 -4.77 -8.23
N ALA A 29 10.39 -4.40 -7.04
CA ALA A 29 11.19 -5.29 -6.19
C ALA A 29 10.43 -6.56 -5.81
N SER A 30 9.11 -6.49 -5.60
CA SER A 30 8.24 -7.62 -5.28
C SER A 30 8.33 -8.76 -6.31
N ILE A 31 8.34 -8.44 -7.61
CA ILE A 31 8.48 -9.44 -8.69
C ILE A 31 9.84 -10.12 -8.61
N LEU A 32 10.91 -9.34 -8.51
CA LEU A 32 12.27 -9.89 -8.45
C LEU A 32 12.51 -10.69 -7.17
N LEU A 33 11.93 -10.29 -6.05
CA LEU A 33 12.03 -11.01 -4.78
C LEU A 33 11.37 -12.38 -4.84
N VAL A 34 10.16 -12.48 -5.41
CA VAL A 34 9.50 -13.79 -5.60
C VAL A 34 10.33 -14.66 -6.53
N LEU A 35 10.80 -14.14 -7.67
CA LEU A 35 11.64 -14.91 -8.59
C LEU A 35 12.97 -15.35 -7.95
N THR A 36 13.61 -14.47 -7.19
CA THR A 36 14.84 -14.80 -6.42
C THR A 36 14.55 -15.87 -5.38
N GLY A 37 13.41 -15.79 -4.68
CA GLY A 37 12.97 -16.81 -3.74
C GLY A 37 12.80 -18.18 -4.40
N ILE A 38 12.18 -18.23 -5.59
CA ILE A 38 12.04 -19.49 -6.37
C ILE A 38 13.40 -20.05 -6.77
N VAL A 39 14.32 -19.20 -7.25
CA VAL A 39 15.68 -19.63 -7.60
C VAL A 39 16.42 -20.17 -6.38
N LEU A 40 16.32 -19.49 -5.24
CA LEU A 40 16.92 -19.96 -3.98
C LEU A 40 16.28 -21.27 -3.48
N ALA A 41 14.98 -21.47 -3.69
CA ALA A 41 14.28 -22.70 -3.33
C ALA A 41 14.84 -23.95 -4.01
N ILE A 42 15.45 -23.81 -5.21
CA ILE A 42 16.03 -24.90 -6.00
C ILE A 42 17.47 -25.22 -5.53
N VAL A 43 18.15 -24.30 -4.83
CA VAL A 43 19.53 -24.50 -4.38
C VAL A 43 19.60 -25.57 -3.30
N PRO A 44 20.39 -26.66 -3.49
CA PRO A 44 20.54 -27.70 -2.47
C PRO A 44 21.26 -27.16 -1.22
N GLY A 45 20.83 -27.61 -0.03
CA GLY A 45 21.50 -27.26 1.22
C GLY A 45 21.00 -25.99 1.91
N LEU A 46 20.12 -25.21 1.27
CA LEU A 46 19.44 -24.11 1.96
C LEU A 46 18.34 -24.65 2.89
N PRO A 47 18.22 -24.12 4.11
CA PRO A 47 17.16 -24.52 5.04
C PRO A 47 15.79 -24.15 4.46
N THR A 48 14.82 -25.04 4.65
CA THR A 48 13.43 -24.76 4.30
C THR A 48 12.87 -23.71 5.25
N VAL A 49 12.48 -22.57 4.70
CA VAL A 49 11.80 -21.52 5.46
C VAL A 49 10.30 -21.66 5.21
N GLU A 50 9.57 -22.13 6.20
CA GLU A 50 8.12 -22.22 6.09
C GLU A 50 7.47 -20.89 6.46
N LEU A 51 6.53 -20.46 5.64
CA LEU A 51 5.71 -19.28 5.90
C LEU A 51 4.56 -19.69 6.84
N ALA A 52 4.70 -19.38 8.12
CA ALA A 52 3.60 -19.58 9.05
C ALA A 52 2.45 -18.60 8.73
N PRO A 53 1.25 -19.07 8.39
CA PRO A 53 0.13 -18.20 7.99
C PRO A 53 -0.25 -17.22 9.10
N GLU A 54 -0.12 -17.61 10.36
CA GLU A 54 -0.38 -16.76 11.52
C GLU A 54 0.55 -15.55 11.57
N LEU A 55 1.82 -15.71 11.18
CA LEU A 55 2.75 -14.58 11.11
C LEU A 55 2.32 -13.56 10.05
N VAL A 56 1.86 -14.04 8.89
CA VAL A 56 1.41 -13.13 7.84
C VAL A 56 0.12 -12.44 8.24
N LEU A 57 -0.88 -13.20 8.67
CA LEU A 57 -2.21 -12.65 8.96
C LEU A 57 -2.23 -11.78 10.23
N LEU A 58 -1.50 -12.18 11.29
CA LEU A 58 -1.57 -11.50 12.60
C LEU A 58 -0.45 -10.49 12.84
N LEU A 59 0.69 -10.60 12.17
CA LEU A 59 1.84 -9.74 12.39
C LEU A 59 2.13 -8.82 11.20
N VAL A 60 2.04 -9.33 9.95
CA VAL A 60 2.37 -8.57 8.74
C VAL A 60 1.18 -7.74 8.25
N LEU A 61 0.01 -8.34 8.15
CA LEU A 61 -1.18 -7.71 7.55
C LEU A 61 -1.65 -6.45 8.30
N PRO A 62 -1.74 -6.42 9.65
CA PRO A 62 -2.21 -5.24 10.36
C PRO A 62 -1.35 -3.98 10.12
N PRO A 63 0.00 -3.99 10.23
CA PRO A 63 0.83 -2.84 9.89
C PRO A 63 0.70 -2.36 8.45
N VAL A 64 0.61 -3.27 7.48
CA VAL A 64 0.50 -2.94 6.05
C VAL A 64 -0.81 -2.20 5.77
N ILE A 65 -1.94 -2.72 6.27
CA ILE A 65 -3.26 -2.08 6.13
C ILE A 65 -3.29 -0.73 6.83
N TYR A 66 -2.76 -0.67 8.06
CA TYR A 66 -2.74 0.56 8.86
C TYR A 66 -1.93 1.68 8.19
N SER A 67 -0.72 1.37 7.75
CA SER A 67 0.15 2.32 7.06
C SER A 67 -0.51 2.90 5.82
N SER A 68 -1.07 2.06 4.97
CA SER A 68 -1.79 2.47 3.75
C SER A 68 -3.04 3.28 4.09
N ALA A 69 -3.80 2.89 5.13
CA ALA A 69 -5.01 3.61 5.53
C ALA A 69 -4.71 4.99 6.15
N VAL A 70 -3.62 5.13 6.91
CA VAL A 70 -3.17 6.42 7.46
C VAL A 70 -2.68 7.36 6.35
N ALA A 71 -2.02 6.82 5.31
CA ALA A 71 -1.57 7.61 4.17
C ALA A 71 -2.72 8.07 3.28
N MET A 72 -3.87 7.36 3.28
CA MET A 72 -5.02 7.66 2.44
C MET A 72 -5.83 8.85 2.98
N SER A 73 -6.23 9.77 2.09
CA SER A 73 -7.14 10.88 2.42
C SER A 73 -8.57 10.39 2.60
N TRP A 74 -9.17 10.62 3.77
CA TRP A 74 -10.60 10.33 4.02
C TRP A 74 -11.53 11.00 3.02
N ARG A 75 -11.23 12.24 2.60
CA ARG A 75 -12.03 12.98 1.62
C ARG A 75 -12.07 12.25 0.27
N GLU A 76 -10.93 11.80 -0.22
CA GLU A 76 -10.80 11.07 -1.47
C GLU A 76 -11.41 9.67 -1.36
N PHE A 77 -11.20 8.98 -0.23
CA PHE A 77 -11.81 7.68 0.04
C PHE A 77 -13.33 7.76 0.00
N ARG A 78 -13.92 8.73 0.72
CA ARG A 78 -15.38 8.94 0.73
C ARG A 78 -15.94 9.29 -0.66
N PHE A 79 -15.22 10.08 -1.44
CA PHE A 79 -15.62 10.41 -2.81
C PHE A 79 -15.64 9.18 -3.71
N ASN A 80 -14.66 8.29 -3.56
CA ASN A 80 -14.51 7.07 -4.35
C ASN A 80 -15.09 5.81 -3.65
N LEU A 81 -15.86 5.96 -2.57
CA LEU A 81 -16.41 4.83 -1.80
C LEU A 81 -17.22 3.86 -2.68
N ARG A 82 -18.02 4.38 -3.62
CA ARG A 82 -18.80 3.54 -4.54
C ARG A 82 -17.93 2.64 -5.42
N PRO A 83 -16.99 3.14 -6.24
CA PRO A 83 -16.12 2.26 -7.01
C PRO A 83 -15.28 1.34 -6.13
N ILE A 84 -14.77 1.80 -5.00
CA ILE A 84 -14.02 0.98 -4.04
C ILE A 84 -14.88 -0.18 -3.52
N SER A 85 -16.11 0.08 -3.05
CA SER A 85 -17.00 -0.97 -2.54
C SER A 85 -17.43 -1.96 -3.63
N LEU A 86 -17.68 -1.49 -4.85
CA LEU A 86 -18.00 -2.36 -5.98
C LEU A 86 -16.84 -3.30 -6.35
N LEU A 87 -15.60 -2.85 -6.17
CA LEU A 87 -14.41 -3.67 -6.40
C LEU A 87 -14.11 -4.56 -5.19
N ALA A 88 -14.03 -3.99 -4.00
CA ALA A 88 -13.63 -4.71 -2.80
C ALA A 88 -14.66 -5.77 -2.35
N VAL A 89 -15.95 -5.54 -2.58
CA VAL A 89 -17.00 -6.49 -2.21
C VAL A 89 -17.54 -7.20 -3.45
N GLY A 90 -18.01 -6.45 -4.44
CA GLY A 90 -18.68 -7.01 -5.59
C GLY A 90 -17.75 -7.84 -6.48
N CYS A 91 -16.58 -7.31 -6.85
CA CYS A 91 -15.61 -8.03 -7.69
C CYS A 91 -15.05 -9.27 -6.97
N VAL A 92 -14.77 -9.17 -5.68
CA VAL A 92 -14.29 -10.30 -4.88
C VAL A 92 -15.35 -11.40 -4.83
N ALA A 93 -16.60 -11.07 -4.49
CA ALA A 93 -17.69 -12.05 -4.45
C ALA A 93 -17.96 -12.68 -5.83
N PHE A 94 -18.02 -11.86 -6.89
CA PHE A 94 -18.21 -12.34 -8.26
C PHE A 94 -17.08 -13.28 -8.71
N THR A 95 -15.83 -12.91 -8.46
CA THR A 95 -14.66 -13.73 -8.81
C THR A 95 -14.66 -15.03 -8.02
N THR A 96 -15.04 -15.00 -6.73
CA THR A 96 -15.18 -16.20 -5.88
C THR A 96 -16.18 -17.18 -6.48
N VAL A 97 -17.36 -16.70 -6.88
CA VAL A 97 -18.38 -17.53 -7.52
C VAL A 97 -17.93 -18.05 -8.87
N ALA A 98 -17.30 -17.20 -9.69
CA ALA A 98 -16.81 -17.60 -11.01
C ALA A 98 -15.74 -18.72 -10.92
N ILE A 99 -14.84 -18.65 -9.95
CA ILE A 99 -13.83 -19.68 -9.71
C ILE A 99 -14.47 -20.94 -9.17
N ALA A 100 -15.39 -20.85 -8.21
CA ALA A 100 -16.10 -22.03 -7.70
C ALA A 100 -16.84 -22.77 -8.83
N ALA A 101 -17.54 -22.03 -9.70
CA ALA A 101 -18.21 -22.60 -10.85
C ALA A 101 -17.23 -23.23 -11.86
N ALA A 102 -16.16 -22.52 -12.21
CA ALA A 102 -15.17 -23.03 -13.16
C ALA A 102 -14.46 -24.30 -12.63
N THR A 103 -14.06 -24.31 -11.37
CA THR A 103 -13.39 -25.47 -10.77
C THR A 103 -14.32 -26.65 -10.59
N HIS A 104 -15.61 -26.40 -10.30
CA HIS A 104 -16.60 -27.48 -10.23
C HIS A 104 -16.83 -28.11 -11.59
N TRP A 105 -17.11 -27.33 -12.63
CA TRP A 105 -17.49 -27.85 -13.95
C TRP A 105 -16.30 -28.30 -14.81
N LEU A 106 -15.12 -27.67 -14.67
CA LEU A 106 -13.97 -27.99 -15.51
C LEU A 106 -12.94 -28.88 -14.81
N LEU A 107 -12.83 -28.82 -13.49
CA LEU A 107 -11.86 -29.60 -12.71
C LEU A 107 -12.50 -30.65 -11.79
N GLY A 108 -13.85 -30.73 -11.72
CA GLY A 108 -14.56 -31.71 -10.92
C GLY A 108 -14.51 -31.50 -9.41
N LEU A 109 -14.05 -30.33 -8.92
CA LEU A 109 -13.98 -30.05 -7.48
C LEU A 109 -15.38 -29.87 -6.87
N ALA A 110 -15.52 -30.22 -5.61
CA ALA A 110 -16.75 -29.95 -4.87
C ALA A 110 -17.00 -28.43 -4.74
N TRP A 111 -18.26 -27.99 -4.82
CA TRP A 111 -18.60 -26.57 -4.70
C TRP A 111 -17.98 -25.85 -3.51
N PRO A 112 -18.03 -26.39 -2.25
CA PRO A 112 -17.42 -25.72 -1.13
C PRO A 112 -15.90 -25.54 -1.27
N VAL A 113 -15.20 -26.52 -1.85
CA VAL A 113 -13.75 -26.47 -2.13
C VAL A 113 -13.44 -25.40 -3.17
N GLY A 114 -14.25 -25.32 -4.24
CA GLY A 114 -14.17 -24.26 -5.24
C GLY A 114 -14.39 -22.87 -4.64
N PHE A 115 -15.31 -22.72 -3.69
CA PHE A 115 -15.53 -21.46 -2.97
C PHE A 115 -14.32 -21.09 -2.07
N VAL A 116 -13.66 -22.07 -1.43
CA VAL A 116 -12.43 -21.83 -0.67
C VAL A 116 -11.33 -21.30 -1.58
N LEU A 117 -11.04 -21.98 -2.70
CA LEU A 117 -10.05 -21.51 -3.66
C LEU A 117 -10.44 -20.12 -4.21
N GLY A 118 -11.71 -19.94 -4.57
CA GLY A 118 -12.23 -18.68 -5.08
C GLY A 118 -12.04 -17.52 -4.09
N ALA A 119 -12.37 -17.71 -2.82
CA ALA A 119 -12.18 -16.68 -1.78
C ALA A 119 -10.69 -16.33 -1.59
N ILE A 120 -9.79 -17.32 -1.66
CA ILE A 120 -8.35 -17.14 -1.51
C ILE A 120 -7.74 -16.33 -2.66
N VAL A 121 -8.10 -16.62 -3.92
CA VAL A 121 -7.47 -15.98 -5.08
C VAL A 121 -8.25 -14.81 -5.66
N SER A 122 -9.43 -14.47 -5.10
CA SER A 122 -10.23 -13.34 -5.58
C SER A 122 -9.67 -11.97 -5.24
N PRO A 123 -9.09 -11.68 -4.04
CA PRO A 123 -8.61 -10.35 -3.72
C PRO A 123 -7.33 -10.04 -4.49
N PRO A 124 -7.28 -8.93 -5.23
CA PRO A 124 -6.02 -8.46 -5.82
C PRO A 124 -5.14 -7.79 -4.78
N ASP A 125 -3.84 -7.98 -4.93
CA ASP A 125 -2.80 -7.25 -4.20
C ASP A 125 -2.48 -5.94 -4.90
N ALA A 126 -2.58 -4.83 -4.19
CA ALA A 126 -2.32 -3.51 -4.75
C ALA A 126 -0.83 -3.13 -4.77
N VAL A 127 0.05 -3.78 -4.00
CA VAL A 127 1.44 -3.36 -3.77
C VAL A 127 2.23 -3.23 -5.08
N ALA A 128 2.37 -4.32 -5.82
CA ALA A 128 3.12 -4.31 -7.09
C ALA A 128 2.48 -3.42 -8.17
N PRO A 129 1.17 -3.51 -8.44
CA PRO A 129 0.51 -2.64 -9.42
C PRO A 129 0.58 -1.16 -9.06
N LEU A 130 0.42 -0.80 -7.78
CA LEU A 130 0.46 0.59 -7.31
C LEU A 130 1.86 1.19 -7.48
N ALA A 131 2.92 0.44 -7.18
CA ALA A 131 4.31 0.87 -7.40
C ALA A 131 4.57 1.19 -8.89
N ILE A 132 4.07 0.33 -9.80
CA ILE A 132 4.16 0.57 -11.25
C ILE A 132 3.32 1.77 -11.66
N ALA A 133 2.07 1.85 -11.20
CA ALA A 133 1.12 2.89 -11.55
C ALA A 133 1.59 4.29 -11.11
N ARG A 134 2.13 4.40 -9.89
CA ARG A 134 2.74 5.65 -9.37
C ARG A 134 3.94 6.06 -10.21
N ARG A 135 4.83 5.12 -10.54
CA ARG A 135 6.00 5.37 -11.37
C ARG A 135 5.65 5.77 -12.80
N MET A 136 4.62 5.13 -13.40
CA MET A 136 4.13 5.43 -14.75
C MET A 136 3.23 6.68 -14.79
N GLN A 137 3.03 7.29 -13.62
CA GLN A 137 2.27 8.53 -13.49
C GLN A 137 0.81 8.42 -13.98
N LEU A 138 0.11 7.36 -13.58
CA LEU A 138 -1.32 7.24 -13.87
C LEU A 138 -2.13 8.38 -13.25
N PRO A 139 -3.35 8.65 -13.80
CA PRO A 139 -4.30 9.57 -13.19
C PRO A 139 -4.53 9.25 -11.71
N ARG A 140 -4.55 10.28 -10.88
CA ARG A 140 -4.65 10.21 -9.42
C ARG A 140 -5.84 9.37 -8.96
N ARG A 141 -6.97 9.52 -9.62
CA ARG A 141 -8.17 8.78 -9.28
C ARG A 141 -8.02 7.26 -9.43
N ILE A 142 -7.30 6.79 -10.47
CA ILE A 142 -7.02 5.35 -10.64
C ILE A 142 -6.17 4.85 -9.48
N LEU A 143 -5.16 5.61 -9.06
CA LEU A 143 -4.31 5.27 -7.92
C LEU A 143 -5.13 5.15 -6.63
N PHE A 144 -6.01 6.11 -6.35
CA PHE A 144 -6.90 6.08 -5.18
C PHE A 144 -7.87 4.90 -5.17
N ILE A 145 -8.43 4.56 -6.33
CA ILE A 145 -9.34 3.40 -6.43
C ILE A 145 -8.56 2.10 -6.18
N LEU A 146 -7.37 1.94 -6.76
CA LEU A 146 -6.52 0.76 -6.55
C LEU A 146 -6.11 0.61 -5.08
N GLU A 147 -5.68 1.72 -4.46
CA GLU A 147 -5.27 1.75 -3.06
C GLU A 147 -6.45 1.44 -2.13
N GLY A 148 -7.62 2.05 -2.38
CA GLY A 148 -8.83 1.80 -1.61
C GLY A 148 -9.39 0.40 -1.81
N GLU A 149 -9.31 -0.16 -3.01
CA GLU A 149 -9.66 -1.56 -3.28
C GLU A 149 -8.76 -2.49 -2.46
N GLY A 150 -7.43 -2.34 -2.54
CA GLY A 150 -6.48 -3.18 -1.82
C GLY A 150 -6.60 -3.11 -0.29
N LEU A 151 -7.16 -2.01 0.26
CA LEU A 151 -7.43 -1.90 1.69
C LEU A 151 -8.66 -2.69 2.16
N ALA A 152 -9.70 -2.80 1.32
CA ALA A 152 -11.00 -3.32 1.74
C ALA A 152 -11.31 -4.73 1.20
N ASN A 153 -10.66 -5.18 0.12
CA ASN A 153 -10.91 -6.46 -0.53
C ASN A 153 -10.52 -7.66 0.34
N ASP A 154 -9.42 -7.55 1.11
CA ASP A 154 -8.95 -8.62 1.98
C ASP A 154 -9.96 -8.94 3.08
N ALA A 155 -10.66 -7.94 3.61
CA ALA A 155 -11.72 -8.16 4.59
C ALA A 155 -12.84 -9.03 3.99
N THR A 156 -13.32 -8.68 2.79
CA THR A 156 -14.35 -9.46 2.10
C THR A 156 -13.88 -10.88 1.82
N ALA A 157 -12.66 -11.02 1.31
CA ALA A 157 -12.09 -12.31 0.99
C ALA A 157 -11.92 -13.23 2.20
N LEU A 158 -11.38 -12.71 3.32
CA LEU A 158 -11.20 -13.48 4.54
C LEU A 158 -12.54 -13.91 5.18
N ILE A 159 -13.57 -13.05 5.12
CA ILE A 159 -14.90 -13.44 5.59
C ILE A 159 -15.50 -14.53 4.69
N LEU A 160 -15.41 -14.39 3.35
CA LEU A 160 -15.88 -15.42 2.41
C LEU A 160 -15.11 -16.73 2.58
N TYR A 161 -13.79 -16.66 2.78
CA TYR A 161 -12.93 -17.79 3.06
C TYR A 161 -13.39 -18.56 4.30
N ARG A 162 -13.67 -17.88 5.41
CA ARG A 162 -14.18 -18.51 6.64
C ARG A 162 -15.52 -19.20 6.43
N PHE A 163 -16.43 -18.56 5.69
CA PHE A 163 -17.72 -19.20 5.36
C PHE A 163 -17.55 -20.41 4.46
N ALA A 164 -16.63 -20.35 3.49
CA ALA A 164 -16.34 -21.47 2.60
C ALA A 164 -15.70 -22.66 3.36
N VAL A 165 -14.72 -22.39 4.24
CA VAL A 165 -14.09 -23.41 5.09
C VAL A 165 -15.13 -24.04 6.05
N ALA A 166 -16.01 -23.23 6.65
CA ALA A 166 -17.10 -23.75 7.47
C ALA A 166 -18.07 -24.61 6.66
N ALA A 167 -18.40 -24.25 5.42
CA ALA A 167 -19.24 -25.05 4.54
C ALA A 167 -18.61 -26.41 4.18
N VAL A 168 -17.29 -26.46 3.98
CA VAL A 168 -16.56 -27.75 3.79
C VAL A 168 -16.61 -28.59 5.06
N SER A 169 -16.48 -27.98 6.24
CA SER A 169 -16.35 -28.69 7.52
C SER A 169 -17.69 -29.17 8.08
N ILE A 170 -18.77 -28.40 7.90
CA ILE A 170 -20.08 -28.65 8.54
C ILE A 170 -21.11 -29.20 7.54
N GLY A 171 -20.91 -28.94 6.23
CA GLY A 171 -21.80 -29.40 5.15
C GLY A 171 -23.12 -28.64 5.04
N VAL A 172 -23.37 -27.61 5.87
CA VAL A 172 -24.62 -26.82 5.85
C VAL A 172 -24.26 -25.34 5.66
N PHE A 173 -24.85 -24.72 4.65
CA PHE A 173 -24.69 -23.29 4.37
C PHE A 173 -26.07 -22.61 4.28
N SER A 174 -26.29 -21.56 5.07
CA SER A 174 -27.46 -20.69 5.01
C SER A 174 -27.07 -19.29 4.54
N PHE A 175 -27.49 -18.92 3.33
CA PHE A 175 -27.16 -17.61 2.75
C PHE A 175 -27.66 -16.43 3.60
N GLY A 176 -28.87 -16.54 4.16
CA GLY A 176 -29.44 -15.47 5.00
C GLY A 176 -28.65 -15.27 6.30
N GLN A 177 -28.22 -16.34 6.95
CA GLN A 177 -27.38 -16.27 8.15
C GLN A 177 -25.99 -15.71 7.80
N ALA A 178 -25.38 -16.14 6.70
CA ALA A 178 -24.09 -15.64 6.24
C ALA A 178 -24.12 -14.14 5.94
N LEU A 179 -25.18 -13.65 5.27
CA LEU A 179 -25.36 -12.23 4.97
C LEU A 179 -25.55 -11.40 6.25
N GLY A 180 -26.38 -11.89 7.19
CA GLY A 180 -26.59 -11.23 8.48
C GLY A 180 -25.29 -11.17 9.31
N MET A 181 -24.53 -12.25 9.34
CA MET A 181 -23.24 -12.30 10.03
C MET A 181 -22.21 -11.40 9.35
N PHE A 182 -22.15 -11.36 8.02
CA PHE A 182 -21.30 -10.44 7.28
C PHE A 182 -21.59 -8.98 7.65
N ALA A 183 -22.86 -8.59 7.65
CA ALA A 183 -23.28 -7.23 8.00
C ALA A 183 -22.91 -6.87 9.46
N ALA A 184 -23.10 -7.82 10.39
CA ALA A 184 -22.74 -7.63 11.80
C ALA A 184 -21.21 -7.49 12.01
N ILE A 185 -20.41 -8.30 11.32
CA ILE A 185 -18.94 -8.20 11.33
C ILE A 185 -18.51 -6.84 10.81
N VAL A 186 -18.99 -6.43 9.63
CA VAL A 186 -18.65 -5.14 9.01
C VAL A 186 -19.01 -3.97 9.94
N ALA A 187 -20.20 -3.94 10.51
CA ALA A 187 -20.62 -2.89 11.42
C ALA A 187 -19.80 -2.88 12.71
N GLY A 188 -19.57 -4.06 13.30
CA GLY A 188 -18.78 -4.21 14.54
C GLY A 188 -17.32 -3.78 14.36
N GLU A 189 -16.68 -4.17 13.26
CA GLU A 189 -15.31 -3.78 12.94
C GLU A 189 -15.16 -2.28 12.69
N ILE A 190 -16.13 -1.64 12.01
CA ILE A 190 -16.13 -0.18 11.81
C ILE A 190 -16.24 0.53 13.15
N ILE A 191 -17.18 0.13 14.01
CA ILE A 191 -17.38 0.75 15.34
C ILE A 191 -16.13 0.57 16.19
N TRP A 192 -15.56 -0.64 16.23
CA TRP A 192 -14.33 -0.93 16.95
C TRP A 192 -13.16 -0.09 16.45
N GLY A 193 -12.98 -0.03 15.13
CA GLY A 193 -11.90 0.75 14.50
C GLY A 193 -11.99 2.25 14.82
N ILE A 194 -13.18 2.85 14.81
CA ILE A 194 -13.39 4.24 15.25
C ILE A 194 -13.01 4.40 16.72
N GLY A 195 -13.43 3.47 17.57
CA GLY A 195 -13.13 3.48 19.01
C GLY A 195 -11.63 3.44 19.30
N VAL A 196 -10.91 2.52 18.63
CA VAL A 196 -9.44 2.40 18.76
C VAL A 196 -8.75 3.67 18.22
N GLY A 197 -9.16 4.18 17.07
CA GLY A 197 -8.60 5.40 16.49
C GLY A 197 -8.79 6.61 17.41
N TRP A 198 -9.97 6.76 17.98
CA TRP A 198 -10.26 7.82 18.97
C TRP A 198 -9.39 7.66 20.22
N LEU A 199 -9.31 6.47 20.79
CA LEU A 199 -8.51 6.17 21.98
C LEU A 199 -7.03 6.50 21.74
N MET A 200 -6.47 6.04 20.62
CA MET A 200 -5.07 6.25 20.29
C MET A 200 -4.72 7.72 20.07
N LEU A 201 -5.60 8.49 19.41
CA LEU A 201 -5.41 9.93 19.31
C LEU A 201 -5.54 10.63 20.67
N ARG A 202 -6.41 10.13 21.56
CA ARG A 202 -6.53 10.68 22.90
C ARG A 202 -5.27 10.44 23.74
N LEU A 203 -4.70 9.24 23.66
CA LEU A 203 -3.45 8.90 24.34
C LEU A 203 -2.27 9.75 23.85
N ARG A 204 -2.16 9.97 22.53
CA ARG A 204 -1.10 10.81 21.95
C ARG A 204 -1.10 12.26 22.44
N ARG A 205 -2.24 12.80 22.87
CA ARG A 205 -2.31 14.17 23.44
C ARG A 205 -1.53 14.34 24.74
N TRP A 206 -1.26 13.23 25.46
CA TRP A 206 -0.53 13.24 26.72
C TRP A 206 0.97 13.00 26.54
N VAL A 207 1.38 12.74 25.29
CA VAL A 207 2.75 12.40 24.94
C VAL A 207 3.30 13.48 24.01
N ASN A 208 4.48 14.03 24.36
CA ASN A 208 5.17 15.03 23.54
C ASN A 208 6.52 14.50 22.99
N ASP A 209 6.80 13.20 23.13
CA ASP A 209 8.01 12.55 22.65
C ASP A 209 7.70 11.76 21.37
N PRO A 210 8.35 12.10 20.21
CA PRO A 210 8.16 11.39 18.94
C PRO A 210 8.39 9.88 19.03
N ARG A 211 9.32 9.42 19.88
CA ARG A 211 9.62 7.99 20.04
C ARG A 211 8.44 7.23 20.63
N ILE A 212 7.81 7.82 21.67
CA ILE A 212 6.64 7.22 22.32
C ILE A 212 5.43 7.28 21.38
N GLU A 213 5.25 8.39 20.65
CA GLU A 213 4.17 8.51 19.67
C GLU A 213 4.30 7.49 18.53
N ILE A 214 5.52 7.25 18.02
CA ILE A 214 5.79 6.23 17.00
C ILE A 214 5.54 4.82 17.57
N THR A 215 5.97 4.55 18.80
CA THR A 215 5.70 3.28 19.49
C THR A 215 4.20 3.02 19.60
N LEU A 216 3.41 4.02 20.00
CA LEU A 216 1.95 3.93 20.01
C LEU A 216 1.39 3.69 18.61
N SER A 217 2.01 4.26 17.56
CA SER A 217 1.58 4.02 16.18
C SER A 217 1.84 2.58 15.73
N ILE A 218 2.93 1.94 16.18
CA ILE A 218 3.24 0.54 15.92
C ILE A 218 2.21 -0.38 16.60
N LEU A 219 1.81 -0.08 17.81
CA LEU A 219 0.84 -0.88 18.57
C LEU A 219 -0.59 -0.72 18.06
N THR A 220 -0.92 0.43 17.47
CA THR A 220 -2.28 0.77 17.03
C THR A 220 -2.89 -0.30 16.10
N PRO A 221 -2.25 -0.76 15.01
CA PRO A 221 -2.82 -1.76 14.12
C PRO A 221 -3.15 -3.08 14.82
N PHE A 222 -2.34 -3.51 15.78
CA PHE A 222 -2.58 -4.74 16.52
C PHE A 222 -3.78 -4.65 17.47
N PHE A 223 -3.94 -3.52 18.15
CA PHE A 223 -5.15 -3.25 18.95
C PHE A 223 -6.42 -3.15 18.12
N ALA A 224 -6.31 -2.66 16.89
CA ALA A 224 -7.43 -2.62 15.96
C ALA A 224 -7.78 -4.01 15.41
N TYR A 225 -6.77 -4.83 15.12
CA TYR A 225 -6.91 -6.09 14.37
C TYR A 225 -7.27 -7.30 15.26
N TRP A 226 -6.50 -7.55 16.33
CA TRP A 226 -6.60 -8.80 17.08
C TRP A 226 -7.93 -9.05 17.81
N PRO A 227 -8.60 -8.05 18.45
CA PRO A 227 -9.86 -8.33 19.11
C PRO A 227 -10.98 -8.74 18.16
N PRO A 228 -11.25 -8.06 17.03
CA PRO A 228 -12.21 -8.54 16.05
C PRO A 228 -11.86 -9.92 15.48
N GLU A 229 -10.58 -10.18 15.22
CA GLU A 229 -10.09 -11.47 14.71
C GLU A 229 -10.44 -12.62 15.66
N ARG A 230 -10.24 -12.43 16.96
CA ARG A 230 -10.60 -13.42 17.99
C ARG A 230 -12.11 -13.62 18.15
N LEU A 231 -12.90 -12.62 17.80
CA LEU A 231 -14.37 -12.68 17.85
C LEU A 231 -15.00 -13.23 16.55
N GLY A 232 -14.18 -13.69 15.60
CA GLY A 232 -14.65 -14.28 14.34
C GLY A 232 -14.81 -13.29 13.19
N GLY A 233 -14.39 -12.04 13.38
CA GLY A 233 -14.23 -11.05 12.31
C GLY A 233 -12.92 -11.19 11.57
N SER A 234 -12.61 -10.28 10.62
CA SER A 234 -11.35 -10.28 9.87
C SER A 234 -10.28 -9.36 10.46
N GLY A 235 -10.67 -8.40 11.31
CA GLY A 235 -9.80 -7.35 11.82
C GLY A 235 -9.33 -6.33 10.78
N VAL A 236 -9.48 -6.63 9.50
CA VAL A 236 -9.02 -5.80 8.37
C VAL A 236 -9.75 -4.47 8.32
N LEU A 237 -11.10 -4.51 8.33
CA LEU A 237 -11.92 -3.30 8.30
C LEU A 237 -11.73 -2.43 9.55
N ALA A 238 -11.53 -3.04 10.70
CA ALA A 238 -11.25 -2.33 11.93
C ALA A 238 -9.93 -1.57 11.85
N THR A 239 -8.87 -2.22 11.34
CA THR A 239 -7.56 -1.61 11.14
C THR A 239 -7.60 -0.50 10.10
N MET A 240 -8.26 -0.74 8.96
CA MET A 240 -8.49 0.26 7.92
C MET A 240 -9.25 1.48 8.47
N THR A 241 -10.36 1.25 9.19
CA THR A 241 -11.18 2.31 9.78
C THR A 241 -10.39 3.12 10.81
N THR A 242 -9.57 2.45 11.63
CA THR A 242 -8.66 3.10 12.58
C THR A 242 -7.68 4.02 11.86
N GLY A 243 -7.03 3.54 10.80
CA GLY A 243 -6.09 4.31 9.99
C GLY A 243 -6.74 5.54 9.35
N LEU A 244 -7.89 5.36 8.70
CA LEU A 244 -8.67 6.46 8.09
C LEU A 244 -9.14 7.50 9.13
N TYR A 245 -9.56 7.05 10.33
CA TYR A 245 -9.94 7.94 11.42
C TYR A 245 -8.75 8.78 11.89
N ILE A 246 -7.58 8.17 12.04
CA ILE A 246 -6.33 8.85 12.42
C ILE A 246 -5.87 9.79 11.31
N SER A 247 -5.95 9.39 10.04
CA SER A 247 -5.64 10.24 8.89
C SER A 247 -6.45 11.53 8.90
N TRP A 248 -7.76 11.43 9.18
CA TRP A 248 -8.65 12.61 9.20
C TRP A 248 -8.45 13.52 10.39
N ASN A 249 -8.29 12.95 11.59
CA ASN A 249 -8.26 13.71 12.85
C ASN A 249 -6.84 13.99 13.36
N GLY A 250 -5.83 13.26 12.89
CA GLY A 250 -4.47 13.32 13.41
C GLY A 250 -3.68 14.57 13.03
N LEU A 251 -4.03 15.26 11.93
CA LEU A 251 -3.28 16.41 11.42
C LEU A 251 -3.07 17.54 12.47
N ARG A 252 -4.03 17.72 13.37
CA ARG A 252 -3.97 18.74 14.42
C ARG A 252 -3.36 18.25 15.74
N LEU A 253 -3.20 16.94 15.90
CA LEU A 253 -2.87 16.31 17.18
C LEU A 253 -1.45 15.73 17.19
N ILE A 254 -0.91 15.41 16.03
CA ILE A 254 0.42 14.80 15.88
C ILE A 254 1.44 15.91 15.64
N SER A 255 2.55 15.91 16.40
CA SER A 255 3.60 16.91 16.27
C SER A 255 4.29 16.84 14.88
N ALA A 256 4.86 17.98 14.42
CA ALA A 256 5.58 18.01 13.15
C ALA A 256 6.79 17.05 13.14
N ALA A 257 7.51 16.97 14.25
CA ALA A 257 8.64 16.06 14.41
C ALA A 257 8.22 14.57 14.28
N THR A 258 7.11 14.20 14.95
CA THR A 258 6.55 12.84 14.87
C THR A 258 6.05 12.52 13.47
N ARG A 259 5.44 13.48 12.75
CA ARG A 259 4.99 13.25 11.37
C ARG A 259 6.17 12.93 10.45
N LEU A 260 7.25 13.74 10.49
CA LEU A 260 8.42 13.53 9.64
C LEU A 260 9.12 12.20 9.94
N GLN A 261 9.38 11.92 11.22
CA GLN A 261 10.04 10.67 11.62
C GLN A 261 9.13 9.45 11.41
N GLY A 262 7.83 9.60 11.65
CA GLY A 262 6.84 8.55 11.49
C GLY A 262 6.65 8.12 10.03
N ILE A 263 6.62 9.07 9.07
CA ILE A 263 6.55 8.75 7.64
C ILE A 263 7.76 7.90 7.24
N PHE A 264 8.97 8.36 7.55
CA PHE A 264 10.19 7.61 7.23
C PHE A 264 10.20 6.22 7.89
N PHE A 265 9.81 6.14 9.18
CA PHE A 265 9.75 4.87 9.89
C PHE A 265 8.78 3.89 9.23
N TRP A 266 7.56 4.33 8.91
CA TRP A 266 6.54 3.47 8.31
C TRP A 266 6.92 3.04 6.89
N ASP A 267 7.45 3.93 6.05
CA ASP A 267 7.92 3.59 4.71
C ASP A 267 9.03 2.52 4.75
N PHE A 268 10.01 2.70 5.64
CA PHE A 268 11.09 1.74 5.82
C PHE A 268 10.63 0.41 6.39
N PHE A 269 9.75 0.44 7.40
CA PHE A 269 9.23 -0.75 8.08
C PHE A 269 8.40 -1.61 7.13
N ILE A 270 7.50 -1.00 6.37
CA ILE A 270 6.68 -1.70 5.37
C ILE A 270 7.55 -2.26 4.25
N TYR A 271 8.53 -1.49 3.75
CA TYR A 271 9.49 -1.98 2.76
C TYR A 271 10.20 -3.27 3.21
N LEU A 272 10.66 -3.34 4.46
CA LEU A 272 11.30 -4.54 4.99
C LEU A 272 10.32 -5.72 5.11
N ILE A 273 9.15 -5.49 5.66
CA ILE A 273 8.12 -6.52 5.83
C ILE A 273 7.72 -7.08 4.46
N GLU A 274 7.32 -6.24 3.53
CA GLU A 274 6.92 -6.66 2.18
C GLU A 274 8.05 -7.39 1.47
N GLY A 275 9.28 -6.86 1.55
CA GLY A 275 10.45 -7.48 0.93
C GLY A 275 10.70 -8.90 1.45
N MET A 276 10.67 -9.09 2.75
CA MET A 276 10.85 -10.42 3.37
C MET A 276 9.74 -11.38 2.97
N VAL A 277 8.49 -10.94 3.02
CA VAL A 277 7.35 -11.83 2.75
C VAL A 277 7.27 -12.21 1.27
N PHE A 278 7.57 -11.32 0.32
CA PHE A 278 7.66 -11.67 -1.10
C PHE A 278 8.80 -12.68 -1.37
N LEU A 279 9.96 -12.50 -0.74
CA LEU A 279 11.07 -13.44 -0.86
C LEU A 279 10.71 -14.82 -0.31
N ILE A 280 10.10 -14.88 0.90
CA ILE A 280 9.66 -16.13 1.52
C ILE A 280 8.54 -16.78 0.71
N THR A 281 7.65 -16.00 0.09
CA THR A 281 6.63 -16.52 -0.83
C THR A 281 7.27 -17.30 -1.98
N GLY A 282 8.33 -16.78 -2.58
CA GLY A 282 9.09 -17.50 -3.60
C GLY A 282 9.75 -18.78 -3.07
N LEU A 283 10.28 -18.76 -1.84
CA LEU A 283 10.89 -19.92 -1.19
C LEU A 283 9.90 -21.07 -0.97
N GLN A 284 8.58 -20.81 -0.84
CA GLN A 284 7.55 -21.86 -0.70
C GLN A 284 7.45 -22.77 -1.94
N ALA A 285 7.94 -22.36 -3.10
CA ALA A 285 7.85 -23.15 -4.34
C ALA A 285 8.32 -24.59 -4.16
N ARG A 286 9.45 -24.81 -3.46
CA ARG A 286 9.99 -26.15 -3.20
C ARG A 286 9.04 -27.03 -2.37
N THR A 287 8.50 -26.47 -1.29
CA THR A 287 7.60 -27.20 -0.40
C THR A 287 6.28 -27.53 -1.09
N LEU A 288 5.77 -26.60 -1.89
CA LEU A 288 4.51 -26.78 -2.62
C LEU A 288 4.64 -27.84 -3.72
N ILE A 289 5.71 -27.80 -4.50
CA ILE A 289 5.96 -28.79 -5.56
C ILE A 289 6.17 -30.20 -4.97
N ALA A 290 6.85 -30.31 -3.83
CA ALA A 290 7.10 -31.60 -3.20
C ALA A 290 5.83 -32.30 -2.65
N ARG A 291 4.76 -31.53 -2.38
CA ARG A 291 3.48 -32.06 -1.83
C ARG A 291 2.53 -32.58 -2.91
N ILE A 292 2.78 -32.35 -4.18
CA ILE A 292 1.85 -32.64 -5.30
C ILE A 292 2.15 -34.00 -5.97
N GLY A 293 2.59 -35.00 -5.21
CA GLY A 293 3.06 -36.29 -5.76
C GLY A 293 2.07 -37.10 -6.63
N ASP A 294 0.75 -36.88 -6.45
CA ASP A 294 -0.29 -37.73 -7.08
C ASP A 294 -0.90 -37.14 -8.36
N TYR A 295 -0.56 -35.92 -8.74
CA TYR A 295 -1.12 -35.27 -9.94
C TYR A 295 -0.15 -35.27 -11.11
N SER A 296 -0.66 -35.46 -12.33
CA SER A 296 0.17 -35.33 -13.54
C SER A 296 0.53 -33.86 -13.79
N MET A 297 1.74 -33.60 -14.31
CA MET A 297 2.17 -32.22 -14.62
C MET A 297 1.28 -31.53 -15.65
N SER A 298 0.66 -32.30 -16.57
CA SER A 298 -0.29 -31.77 -17.55
C SER A 298 -1.59 -31.33 -16.89
N GLU A 299 -2.14 -32.11 -15.96
CA GLU A 299 -3.36 -31.75 -15.24
C GLU A 299 -3.14 -30.50 -14.37
N LEU A 300 -2.00 -30.42 -13.69
CA LEU A 300 -1.62 -29.24 -12.91
C LEU A 300 -1.47 -27.99 -13.77
N ALA A 301 -0.82 -28.11 -14.93
CA ALA A 301 -0.63 -26.99 -15.86
C ALA A 301 -1.98 -26.50 -16.43
N VAL A 302 -2.86 -27.43 -16.83
CA VAL A 302 -4.21 -27.09 -17.32
C VAL A 302 -5.03 -26.43 -16.21
N SER A 303 -5.05 -27.02 -15.02
CA SER A 303 -5.80 -26.46 -13.86
C SER A 303 -5.31 -25.05 -13.49
N ALA A 304 -3.99 -24.84 -13.45
CA ALA A 304 -3.39 -23.53 -13.20
C ALA A 304 -3.75 -22.52 -14.31
N ALA A 305 -3.73 -22.93 -15.57
CA ALA A 305 -4.10 -22.08 -16.70
C ALA A 305 -5.59 -21.70 -16.64
N VAL A 306 -6.47 -22.67 -16.37
CA VAL A 306 -7.92 -22.45 -16.24
C VAL A 306 -8.21 -21.46 -15.09
N VAL A 307 -7.70 -21.72 -13.88
CA VAL A 307 -7.96 -20.86 -12.72
C VAL A 307 -7.38 -19.47 -12.94
N SER A 308 -6.16 -19.34 -13.47
CA SER A 308 -5.57 -18.04 -13.77
C SER A 308 -6.37 -17.25 -14.82
N ALA A 309 -6.81 -17.93 -15.88
CA ALA A 309 -7.64 -17.31 -16.92
C ALA A 309 -8.98 -16.82 -16.34
N VAL A 310 -9.66 -17.65 -15.53
CA VAL A 310 -10.93 -17.28 -14.89
C VAL A 310 -10.75 -16.11 -13.95
N VAL A 311 -9.70 -16.08 -13.13
CA VAL A 311 -9.38 -14.97 -12.23
C VAL A 311 -9.22 -13.65 -13.00
N ILE A 312 -8.49 -13.67 -14.11
CA ILE A 312 -8.25 -12.50 -14.94
C ILE A 312 -9.54 -12.07 -15.64
N MET A 313 -10.24 -13.02 -16.30
CA MET A 313 -11.44 -12.72 -17.07
C MET A 313 -12.62 -12.27 -16.20
N ALA A 314 -12.79 -12.86 -15.01
CA ALA A 314 -13.84 -12.46 -14.07
C ALA A 314 -13.69 -10.99 -13.66
N ARG A 315 -12.45 -10.53 -13.47
CA ARG A 315 -12.18 -9.13 -13.15
C ARG A 315 -12.56 -8.19 -14.30
N PHE A 316 -12.22 -8.54 -15.53
CA PHE A 316 -12.67 -7.78 -16.71
C PHE A 316 -14.20 -7.80 -16.84
N ALA A 317 -14.82 -8.97 -16.68
CA ALA A 317 -16.27 -9.15 -16.77
C ALA A 317 -17.05 -8.34 -15.71
N TRP A 318 -16.44 -8.11 -14.53
CA TRP A 318 -17.06 -7.31 -13.47
C TRP A 318 -16.84 -5.80 -13.60
N ILE A 319 -15.61 -5.38 -13.87
CA ILE A 319 -15.23 -3.96 -13.81
C ILE A 319 -15.98 -3.10 -14.83
N TYR A 320 -16.19 -3.60 -16.04
CA TYR A 320 -16.93 -2.86 -17.06
C TYR A 320 -18.40 -2.61 -16.67
N PRO A 321 -19.20 -3.64 -16.34
CA PRO A 321 -20.54 -3.42 -15.83
C PRO A 321 -20.58 -2.55 -14.57
N ALA A 322 -19.73 -2.81 -13.59
CA ALA A 322 -19.65 -2.03 -12.35
C ALA A 322 -19.34 -0.55 -12.61
N THR A 323 -18.58 -0.25 -13.67
CA THR A 323 -18.27 1.12 -14.05
C THR A 323 -19.41 1.79 -14.77
N TYR A 324 -20.06 1.15 -15.75
CA TYR A 324 -20.99 1.79 -16.66
C TYR A 324 -22.46 1.62 -16.28
N LEU A 325 -22.91 0.43 -15.78
CA LEU A 325 -24.30 0.18 -15.47
C LEU A 325 -24.89 1.15 -14.42
N PRO A 326 -24.24 1.45 -13.28
CA PRO A 326 -24.78 2.40 -12.32
C PRO A 326 -25.00 3.80 -12.91
N ARG A 327 -24.12 4.21 -13.84
CA ARG A 327 -24.22 5.52 -14.51
C ARG A 327 -25.31 5.54 -15.58
N TRP A 328 -25.63 4.38 -16.14
CA TRP A 328 -26.71 4.24 -17.10
C TRP A 328 -28.08 4.26 -16.43
N PHE A 329 -28.24 3.49 -15.34
CA PHE A 329 -29.52 3.39 -14.62
C PHE A 329 -29.82 4.62 -13.74
N PHE A 330 -28.81 5.31 -13.22
CA PHE A 330 -29.00 6.41 -12.27
C PHE A 330 -28.39 7.71 -12.80
N PRO A 331 -29.18 8.62 -13.42
CA PRO A 331 -28.70 9.91 -13.95
C PRO A 331 -28.03 10.80 -12.89
N ALA A 332 -28.44 10.70 -11.63
CA ALA A 332 -27.83 11.42 -10.52
C ALA A 332 -26.35 11.04 -10.33
N ILE A 333 -26.03 9.77 -10.51
CA ILE A 333 -24.64 9.28 -10.46
C ILE A 333 -23.84 9.85 -11.64
N LYS A 334 -24.40 9.80 -12.86
CA LYS A 334 -23.74 10.31 -14.07
C LYS A 334 -23.44 11.81 -14.00
N ARG A 335 -24.35 12.61 -13.37
CA ARG A 335 -24.12 14.06 -13.17
C ARG A 335 -23.00 14.34 -12.19
N ARG A 336 -22.91 13.56 -11.09
CA ARG A 336 -21.89 13.74 -10.05
C ARG A 336 -20.53 13.13 -10.43
N ASP A 337 -20.58 12.04 -11.18
CA ASP A 337 -19.42 11.22 -11.54
C ASP A 337 -19.56 10.77 -13.00
N PRO A 338 -19.09 11.59 -13.96
CA PRO A 338 -19.16 11.28 -15.39
C PRO A 338 -18.48 9.96 -15.75
N SER A 339 -18.92 9.34 -16.84
CA SER A 339 -18.37 8.07 -17.31
C SER A 339 -16.90 8.25 -17.71
N PRO A 340 -15.97 7.49 -17.11
CA PRO A 340 -14.58 7.54 -17.51
C PRO A 340 -14.39 6.93 -18.91
N PRO A 341 -13.32 7.27 -19.62
CA PRO A 341 -12.97 6.63 -20.89
C PRO A 341 -12.65 5.14 -20.66
N TRP A 342 -12.86 4.30 -21.67
CA TRP A 342 -12.74 2.84 -21.57
C TRP A 342 -11.36 2.33 -21.14
N GLN A 343 -10.33 3.15 -21.32
CA GLN A 343 -8.95 2.87 -20.91
C GLN A 343 -8.80 2.76 -19.39
N TRP A 344 -9.61 3.52 -18.62
CA TRP A 344 -9.53 3.50 -17.15
C TRP A 344 -10.00 2.17 -16.55
N PRO A 345 -11.23 1.69 -16.86
CA PRO A 345 -11.64 0.36 -16.39
C PRO A 345 -10.76 -0.77 -16.94
N PHE A 346 -10.18 -0.63 -18.16
CA PHE A 346 -9.22 -1.59 -18.67
C PHE A 346 -7.97 -1.67 -17.77
N ALA A 347 -7.36 -0.53 -17.44
CA ALA A 347 -6.20 -0.49 -16.57
C ALA A 347 -6.52 -1.08 -15.18
N LEU A 348 -7.66 -0.70 -14.58
CA LEU A 348 -8.12 -1.26 -13.31
C LEU A 348 -8.36 -2.78 -13.37
N ALA A 349 -8.85 -3.31 -14.48
CA ALA A 349 -9.01 -4.74 -14.68
C ALA A 349 -7.66 -5.45 -14.80
N PHE A 350 -6.72 -4.85 -15.52
CA PHE A 350 -5.40 -5.43 -15.76
C PHE A 350 -4.49 -5.40 -14.52
N THR A 351 -4.74 -4.51 -13.55
CA THR A 351 -3.98 -4.43 -12.28
C THR A 351 -4.37 -5.51 -11.26
N GLY A 352 -5.12 -6.51 -11.65
CA GLY A 352 -5.56 -7.61 -10.77
C GLY A 352 -4.47 -8.62 -10.42
N VAL A 353 -3.33 -8.18 -9.94
CA VAL A 353 -2.23 -9.03 -9.46
C VAL A 353 -2.60 -9.65 -8.12
N ARG A 354 -2.22 -10.92 -7.86
CA ARG A 354 -2.41 -11.59 -6.56
C ARG A 354 -1.10 -11.59 -5.79
N GLY A 355 -1.21 -11.57 -4.46
CA GLY A 355 -0.06 -11.40 -3.60
C GLY A 355 -0.05 -12.31 -2.39
N ILE A 356 0.58 -11.82 -1.35
CA ILE A 356 0.97 -12.54 -0.14
C ILE A 356 -0.22 -13.03 0.66
N VAL A 357 -1.28 -12.22 0.77
CA VAL A 357 -2.47 -12.56 1.57
C VAL A 357 -3.16 -13.81 1.02
N SER A 358 -3.21 -13.96 -0.31
CA SER A 358 -3.73 -15.19 -0.94
C SER A 358 -2.95 -16.44 -0.55
N LEU A 359 -1.61 -16.38 -0.54
CA LEU A 359 -0.80 -17.53 -0.11
C LEU A 359 -0.96 -17.82 1.38
N ALA A 360 -0.98 -16.79 2.22
CA ALA A 360 -1.20 -16.94 3.65
C ALA A 360 -2.57 -17.57 3.96
N ALA A 361 -3.63 -17.13 3.30
CA ALA A 361 -4.96 -17.69 3.43
C ALA A 361 -5.00 -19.16 2.96
N ALA A 362 -4.30 -19.51 1.89
CA ALA A 362 -4.18 -20.90 1.43
C ALA A 362 -3.46 -21.77 2.46
N LEU A 363 -2.33 -21.31 2.99
CA LEU A 363 -1.58 -22.02 4.03
C LEU A 363 -2.37 -22.17 5.33
N ALA A 364 -3.28 -21.23 5.64
CA ALA A 364 -4.16 -21.25 6.80
C ALA A 364 -5.32 -22.27 6.69
N ILE A 365 -5.50 -22.95 5.55
CA ILE A 365 -6.49 -24.02 5.41
C ILE A 365 -6.21 -25.11 6.43
N PRO A 366 -7.18 -25.52 7.27
CA PRO A 366 -7.00 -26.60 8.25
C PRO A 366 -6.52 -27.89 7.58
N PHE A 367 -5.71 -28.67 8.28
CA PHE A 367 -5.30 -29.99 7.80
C PHE A 367 -6.44 -31.01 7.79
N ALA A 368 -7.39 -30.85 8.73
CA ALA A 368 -8.56 -31.71 8.86
C ALA A 368 -9.84 -30.87 9.02
N THR A 369 -10.94 -31.43 8.57
CA THR A 369 -12.30 -30.92 8.79
C THR A 369 -12.75 -31.16 10.25
N ALA A 370 -13.86 -30.55 10.67
CA ALA A 370 -14.44 -30.76 11.99
C ALA A 370 -14.75 -32.23 12.31
N ASN A 371 -14.93 -33.06 11.29
CA ASN A 371 -15.18 -34.52 11.42
C ASN A 371 -13.89 -35.35 11.46
N GLY A 372 -12.71 -34.72 11.54
CA GLY A 372 -11.42 -35.42 11.62
C GLY A 372 -10.92 -35.97 10.26
N GLN A 373 -11.64 -35.78 9.17
CA GLN A 373 -11.19 -36.18 7.82
C GLN A 373 -10.18 -35.16 7.27
N PRO A 374 -9.20 -35.58 6.45
CA PRO A 374 -8.32 -34.66 5.76
C PRO A 374 -9.12 -33.62 4.98
N PHE A 375 -8.63 -32.36 4.95
CA PHE A 375 -9.30 -31.32 4.16
C PHE A 375 -9.17 -31.65 2.67
N PRO A 376 -10.29 -31.71 1.91
CA PRO A 376 -10.27 -32.16 0.52
C PRO A 376 -9.46 -31.19 -0.36
N ASP A 377 -8.67 -31.75 -1.27
CA ASP A 377 -7.88 -31.07 -2.29
C ASP A 377 -6.98 -29.94 -1.76
N ARG A 378 -6.59 -29.97 -0.47
CA ARG A 378 -5.81 -28.92 0.18
C ARG A 378 -4.52 -28.58 -0.58
N ASP A 379 -3.75 -29.61 -0.97
CA ASP A 379 -2.46 -29.40 -1.65
C ASP A 379 -2.65 -28.86 -3.08
N LEU A 380 -3.73 -29.25 -3.75
CA LEU A 380 -4.11 -28.67 -5.04
C LEU A 380 -4.49 -27.19 -4.92
N ILE A 381 -5.26 -26.82 -3.89
CA ILE A 381 -5.60 -25.40 -3.61
C ILE A 381 -4.33 -24.57 -3.40
N LEU A 382 -3.40 -25.08 -2.59
CA LEU A 382 -2.11 -24.41 -2.34
C LEU A 382 -1.33 -24.20 -3.63
N PHE A 383 -1.20 -25.23 -4.45
CA PHE A 383 -0.52 -25.14 -5.74
C PHE A 383 -1.18 -24.16 -6.69
N LEU A 384 -2.51 -24.26 -6.87
CA LEU A 384 -3.25 -23.37 -7.76
C LEU A 384 -3.16 -21.91 -7.30
N THR A 385 -3.21 -21.66 -6.00
CA THR A 385 -3.01 -20.33 -5.44
C THR A 385 -1.62 -19.78 -5.79
N PHE A 386 -0.57 -20.58 -5.58
CA PHE A 386 0.79 -20.17 -5.92
C PHE A 386 0.97 -19.93 -7.42
N ALA A 387 0.42 -20.81 -8.26
CA ALA A 387 0.43 -20.66 -9.71
C ALA A 387 -0.27 -19.36 -10.16
N VAL A 388 -1.45 -19.04 -9.60
CA VAL A 388 -2.17 -17.79 -9.89
C VAL A 388 -1.35 -16.57 -9.45
N ILE A 389 -0.70 -16.63 -8.29
CA ILE A 389 0.20 -15.55 -7.84
C ILE A 389 1.33 -15.35 -8.85
N LEU A 390 2.00 -16.41 -9.30
CA LEU A 390 3.08 -16.29 -10.28
C LEU A 390 2.59 -15.72 -11.62
N VAL A 391 1.50 -16.26 -12.16
CA VAL A 391 0.95 -15.82 -13.45
C VAL A 391 0.55 -14.35 -13.39
N THR A 392 -0.09 -13.91 -12.31
CA THR A 392 -0.56 -12.54 -12.20
C THR A 392 0.56 -11.58 -11.78
N LEU A 393 1.39 -11.92 -10.78
CA LEU A 393 2.46 -11.05 -10.31
C LEU A 393 3.58 -10.91 -11.35
N VAL A 394 4.03 -12.01 -11.92
CA VAL A 394 5.12 -11.97 -12.91
C VAL A 394 4.56 -11.63 -14.29
N GLY A 395 3.53 -12.33 -14.75
CA GLY A 395 2.95 -12.15 -16.10
C GLY A 395 2.32 -10.75 -16.26
N GLN A 396 1.23 -10.47 -15.52
CA GLN A 396 0.56 -9.17 -15.64
C GLN A 396 1.44 -8.03 -15.12
N GLY A 397 2.20 -8.24 -14.02
CA GLY A 397 3.07 -7.22 -13.44
C GLY A 397 4.15 -6.73 -14.43
N LEU A 398 4.83 -7.63 -15.15
CA LEU A 398 5.82 -7.24 -16.17
C LEU A 398 5.19 -6.60 -17.42
N MET A 399 3.96 -7.00 -17.78
CA MET A 399 3.25 -6.44 -18.93
C MET A 399 2.61 -5.07 -18.63
N LEU A 400 2.32 -4.78 -17.37
CA LEU A 400 1.57 -3.58 -16.95
C LEU A 400 2.18 -2.27 -17.47
N PRO A 401 3.51 -2.02 -17.42
CA PRO A 401 4.09 -0.79 -17.98
C PRO A 401 3.82 -0.61 -19.47
N SER A 402 3.83 -1.70 -20.23
CA SER A 402 3.56 -1.69 -21.67
C SER A 402 2.09 -1.42 -21.97
N VAL A 403 1.20 -2.02 -21.18
CA VAL A 403 -0.25 -1.77 -21.26
C VAL A 403 -0.58 -0.31 -20.95
N ILE A 404 -0.03 0.25 -19.87
CA ILE A 404 -0.24 1.66 -19.49
C ILE A 404 0.20 2.61 -20.61
N ARG A 405 1.35 2.33 -21.25
CA ARG A 405 1.84 3.12 -22.40
C ARG A 405 0.92 3.02 -23.60
N ALA A 406 0.48 1.81 -23.93
CA ALA A 406 -0.43 1.56 -25.06
C ALA A 406 -1.79 2.25 -24.88
N LEU A 407 -2.29 2.34 -23.64
CA LEU A 407 -3.54 3.02 -23.30
C LEU A 407 -3.40 4.56 -23.24
N GLY A 408 -2.19 5.11 -23.34
CA GLY A 408 -1.94 6.56 -23.28
C GLY A 408 -2.20 7.21 -21.91
N LEU A 409 -2.37 6.41 -20.86
CA LEU A 409 -2.76 6.89 -19.51
C LEU A 409 -1.68 7.74 -18.84
N ALA A 410 -0.41 7.52 -19.16
CA ALA A 410 0.69 8.34 -18.66
C ALA A 410 0.60 9.82 -19.11
N HIS A 411 0.04 10.10 -20.30
CA HIS A 411 -0.19 11.48 -20.76
C HIS A 411 -1.34 12.15 -19.99
N ALA A 412 -2.43 11.41 -19.73
CA ALA A 412 -3.55 11.91 -18.94
C ALA A 412 -3.11 12.27 -17.51
N GLY A 413 -2.34 11.40 -16.86
CA GLY A 413 -1.84 11.66 -15.52
C GLY A 413 -0.82 12.80 -15.43
N ARG A 414 -0.01 13.04 -16.47
CA ARG A 414 0.86 14.22 -16.53
C ARG A 414 0.07 15.53 -16.63
N ARG A 415 -0.99 15.57 -17.45
CA ARG A 415 -1.87 16.75 -17.55
C ARG A 415 -2.55 17.05 -16.21
N GLU A 416 -3.09 16.05 -15.56
CA GLU A 416 -3.72 16.19 -14.24
C GLU A 416 -2.75 16.78 -13.21
N ARG A 417 -1.50 16.32 -13.18
CA ARG A 417 -0.48 16.86 -12.28
C ARG A 417 -0.09 18.29 -12.56
N HIS A 418 -0.10 18.72 -13.81
CA HIS A 418 0.12 20.14 -14.11
C HIS A 418 -0.99 21.01 -13.52
N THR A 419 -2.25 20.55 -13.59
CA THR A 419 -3.37 21.25 -12.96
C THR A 419 -3.26 21.24 -11.44
N ASP A 420 -2.97 20.05 -10.84
CA ASP A 420 -2.79 19.91 -9.40
C ASP A 420 -1.66 20.82 -8.86
N ARG A 421 -0.55 20.94 -9.62
CA ARG A 421 0.56 21.83 -9.25
C ARG A 421 0.15 23.31 -9.29
N ALA A 422 -0.62 23.71 -10.28
CA ALA A 422 -1.12 25.08 -10.35
C ALA A 422 -2.02 25.40 -9.14
N GLU A 423 -2.93 24.49 -8.78
CA GLU A 423 -3.77 24.62 -7.59
C GLU A 423 -2.92 24.64 -6.30
N GLU A 424 -1.86 23.84 -6.21
CA GLU A 424 -0.94 23.83 -5.08
C GLU A 424 -0.17 25.16 -4.95
N TYR A 425 0.33 25.70 -6.03
CA TYR A 425 1.01 27.01 -6.01
C TYR A 425 0.07 28.13 -5.56
N ASP A 426 -1.17 28.11 -6.04
CA ASP A 426 -2.18 29.08 -5.60
C ASP A 426 -2.51 28.96 -4.10
N ALA A 427 -2.67 27.73 -3.63
CA ALA A 427 -2.90 27.48 -2.18
C ALA A 427 -1.69 27.91 -1.33
N ARG A 428 -0.45 27.66 -1.79
CA ARG A 428 0.77 28.11 -1.10
C ARG A 428 0.85 29.64 -1.07
N ARG A 429 0.48 30.33 -2.15
CA ARG A 429 0.40 31.79 -2.22
C ARG A 429 -0.57 32.33 -1.19
N GLN A 430 -1.81 31.84 -1.18
CA GLN A 430 -2.85 32.24 -0.22
C GLN A 430 -2.40 32.01 1.23
N ALA A 431 -1.72 30.91 1.51
CA ALA A 431 -1.20 30.62 2.86
C ALA A 431 -0.11 31.62 3.29
N ILE A 432 0.77 32.04 2.38
CA ILE A 432 1.80 33.06 2.69
C ILE A 432 1.18 34.44 2.87
N GLU A 433 0.18 34.79 2.07
CA GLU A 433 -0.57 36.05 2.19
C GLU A 433 -1.28 36.11 3.55
N ALA A 434 -2.01 35.06 3.94
CA ALA A 434 -2.65 34.96 5.26
C ALA A 434 -1.64 35.05 6.42
N ALA A 435 -0.45 34.43 6.27
CA ALA A 435 0.62 34.55 7.26
C ALA A 435 1.23 35.95 7.32
N THR A 436 1.23 36.69 6.23
CA THR A 436 1.70 38.07 6.17
C THR A 436 0.69 39.03 6.83
N GLU A 437 -0.60 38.86 6.57
CA GLU A 437 -1.68 39.59 7.25
C GLU A 437 -1.64 39.34 8.78
N ARG A 438 -1.42 38.09 9.19
CA ARG A 438 -1.28 37.76 10.61
C ARG A 438 -0.05 38.42 11.25
N LEU A 439 1.06 38.54 10.53
CA LEU A 439 2.25 39.26 10.98
C LEU A 439 1.93 40.74 11.20
N ASP A 440 1.16 41.38 10.32
CA ASP A 440 0.76 42.77 10.41
C ASP A 440 -0.19 43.01 11.61
N GLN A 441 -1.13 42.10 11.86
CA GLN A 441 -1.96 42.09 13.07
C GLN A 441 -1.12 41.96 14.33
N LEU A 442 -0.17 41.00 14.38
CA LEU A 442 0.71 40.82 15.53
C LEU A 442 1.62 42.01 15.78
N ARG A 443 2.04 42.72 14.73
CA ARG A 443 2.78 43.98 14.87
C ARG A 443 2.01 44.99 15.69
N VAL A 444 0.72 45.14 15.40
CA VAL A 444 -0.16 46.09 16.13
C VAL A 444 -0.49 45.54 17.51
N GLU A 445 -0.91 44.27 17.64
CA GLU A 445 -1.31 43.66 18.92
C GLU A 445 -0.17 43.64 19.95
N ARG A 446 1.08 43.39 19.50
CA ARG A 446 2.24 43.22 20.37
C ARG A 446 3.24 44.37 20.32
N HIS A 447 2.93 45.46 19.62
CA HIS A 447 3.82 46.62 19.42
C HIS A 447 5.23 46.22 18.97
N LEU A 448 5.33 45.29 17.97
CA LEU A 448 6.61 44.78 17.49
C LEU A 448 7.40 45.87 16.75
N SER A 449 8.70 45.95 17.01
CA SER A 449 9.60 46.85 16.28
C SER A 449 9.79 46.43 14.82
N GLU A 450 10.08 47.42 13.95
CA GLU A 450 10.36 47.14 12.53
C GLU A 450 11.57 46.24 12.35
N ASP A 451 12.56 46.26 13.23
CA ASP A 451 13.73 45.36 13.18
C ASP A 451 13.37 43.90 13.27
N ILE A 452 12.25 43.55 13.91
CA ILE A 452 11.72 42.18 13.99
C ILE A 452 10.83 41.88 12.78
N VAL A 453 10.05 42.85 12.32
CA VAL A 453 9.02 42.65 11.30
C VAL A 453 9.64 42.59 9.87
N GLN A 454 10.63 43.47 9.59
CA GLN A 454 11.23 43.57 8.25
C GLN A 454 11.92 42.27 7.77
N PRO A 455 12.74 41.59 8.59
CA PRO A 455 13.36 40.30 8.18
C PRO A 455 12.29 39.23 7.90
N LEU A 456 11.24 39.19 8.72
CA LEU A 456 10.13 38.24 8.54
C LEU A 456 9.30 38.53 7.28
N ARG A 457 9.10 39.79 6.92
CA ARG A 457 8.47 40.19 5.67
C ARG A 457 9.34 39.86 4.45
N ALA A 458 10.65 40.16 4.54
CA ALA A 458 11.60 39.87 3.48
C ALA A 458 11.61 38.37 3.14
N GLN A 459 11.67 37.51 4.17
CA GLN A 459 11.62 36.05 4.00
C GLN A 459 10.32 35.58 3.32
N ARG A 460 9.16 36.19 3.64
CA ARG A 460 7.89 35.82 3.01
C ARG A 460 7.80 36.30 1.58
N ARG A 461 8.29 37.51 1.27
CA ARG A 461 8.38 38.02 -0.12
C ARG A 461 9.26 37.13 -0.98
N GLU A 462 10.39 36.68 -0.44
CA GLU A 462 11.28 35.77 -1.13
C GLU A 462 10.60 34.44 -1.45
N ARG A 463 9.89 33.86 -0.48
CA ARG A 463 9.09 32.67 -0.70
C ARG A 463 7.99 32.86 -1.77
N LEU A 464 7.32 34.00 -1.81
CA LEU A 464 6.34 34.33 -2.84
C LEU A 464 6.98 34.41 -4.21
N ARG A 465 8.12 35.11 -4.36
CA ARG A 465 8.87 35.18 -5.61
C ARG A 465 9.24 33.78 -6.13
N HIS A 466 9.73 32.90 -5.27
CA HIS A 466 10.05 31.51 -5.65
C HIS A 466 8.81 30.75 -6.15
N ILE A 467 7.63 30.97 -5.57
CA ILE A 467 6.39 30.36 -6.03
C ILE A 467 5.97 30.94 -7.37
N ASP A 468 5.99 32.26 -7.54
CA ASP A 468 5.61 32.95 -8.77
C ASP A 468 6.51 32.53 -9.94
N HIS A 469 7.82 32.47 -9.76
CA HIS A 469 8.77 32.00 -10.77
C HIS A 469 8.56 30.54 -11.17
N ARG A 470 8.08 29.70 -10.23
CA ARG A 470 7.76 28.28 -10.53
C ARG A 470 6.41 28.12 -11.26
N SER A 471 5.47 29.05 -11.07
CA SER A 471 4.14 29.02 -11.71
C SER A 471 4.17 29.48 -13.17
N ASP A 472 5.10 30.37 -13.55
CA ASP A 472 5.15 31.01 -14.88
C ASP A 472 5.63 30.09 -16.01
N GLY A 473 6.14 28.89 -15.72
CA GLY A 473 6.49 27.87 -16.73
C GLY A 473 7.58 28.30 -17.74
N ASP A 474 8.27 29.43 -17.52
CA ASP A 474 9.32 29.94 -18.38
C ASP A 474 10.61 29.10 -18.20
N ASP A 475 11.06 28.48 -19.29
CA ASP A 475 12.30 27.67 -19.31
C ASP A 475 13.54 28.45 -18.85
N GLY A 476 13.56 29.78 -19.04
CA GLY A 476 14.63 30.64 -18.55
C GLY A 476 14.69 30.71 -17.01
N HIS A 477 13.55 30.90 -16.38
CA HIS A 477 13.43 30.93 -14.93
C HIS A 477 13.69 29.55 -14.27
N ARG A 478 13.28 28.47 -14.93
CA ARG A 478 13.56 27.11 -14.48
C ARG A 478 15.05 26.83 -14.39
N ARG A 479 15.82 27.23 -15.39
CA ARG A 479 17.29 27.11 -15.39
C ARG A 479 17.94 27.93 -14.28
N LEU A 480 17.41 29.12 -13.99
CA LEU A 480 17.92 29.95 -12.88
C LEU A 480 17.67 29.32 -11.52
N ILE A 481 16.51 28.69 -11.30
CA ILE A 481 16.20 27.96 -10.05
C ILE A 481 17.10 26.74 -9.93
N GLU A 482 17.26 25.94 -10.99
CA GLU A 482 18.17 24.78 -11.01
C GLU A 482 19.61 25.18 -10.70
N LEU A 483 20.08 26.29 -11.27
CA LEU A 483 21.42 26.84 -11.01
C LEU A 483 21.56 27.35 -9.56
N HIS A 484 20.53 28.03 -9.02
CA HIS A 484 20.51 28.47 -7.63
C HIS A 484 20.63 27.30 -6.67
N ASP A 485 19.79 26.26 -6.87
CA ASP A 485 19.80 25.05 -6.05
C ASP A 485 21.15 24.29 -6.16
N GLU A 486 21.79 24.28 -7.34
CA GLU A 486 23.11 23.70 -7.54
C GLU A 486 24.19 24.47 -6.77
N ILE A 487 24.16 25.80 -6.85
CA ILE A 487 25.09 26.67 -6.13
C ILE A 487 24.91 26.48 -4.61
N GLU A 488 23.69 26.46 -4.10
CA GLU A 488 23.43 26.23 -2.66
C GLU A 488 23.99 24.88 -2.18
N LEU A 489 23.86 23.82 -2.96
CA LEU A 489 24.49 22.52 -2.63
C LEU A 489 26.01 22.59 -2.57
N LEU A 490 26.63 23.33 -3.50
CA LEU A 490 28.08 23.55 -3.50
C LEU A 490 28.53 24.35 -2.27
N LEU A 491 27.74 25.37 -1.87
CA LEU A 491 28.01 26.14 -0.65
C LEU A 491 27.89 25.28 0.61
N ILE A 492 26.85 24.45 0.72
CA ILE A 492 26.69 23.48 1.83
C ILE A 492 27.87 22.51 1.87
N ALA A 493 28.34 22.01 0.72
CA ALA A 493 29.49 21.13 0.66
C ALA A 493 30.79 21.83 1.12
N ALA A 494 30.96 23.11 0.77
CA ALA A 494 32.09 23.91 1.23
C ALA A 494 32.05 24.16 2.76
N GLU A 495 30.86 24.52 3.30
CA GLU A 495 30.65 24.65 4.74
C GLU A 495 31.01 23.33 5.46
N ARG A 496 30.52 22.18 4.96
CA ARG A 496 30.78 20.85 5.52
C ARG A 496 32.29 20.52 5.49
N GLN A 497 32.98 20.87 4.42
CA GLN A 497 34.43 20.68 4.31
C GLN A 497 35.20 21.50 5.37
N GLN A 498 34.82 22.77 5.55
CA GLN A 498 35.44 23.64 6.55
C GLN A 498 35.19 23.14 7.97
N ILE A 499 33.97 22.68 8.28
CA ILE A 499 33.62 22.09 9.59
C ILE A 499 34.48 20.85 9.87
N ASN A 500 34.67 19.98 8.88
CA ASN A 500 35.52 18.81 9.00
C ASN A 500 37.00 19.19 9.24
N GLN A 501 37.52 20.26 8.60
CA GLN A 501 38.86 20.76 8.85
C GLN A 501 39.03 21.30 10.29
N LEU A 502 38.04 22.08 10.77
CA LEU A 502 38.03 22.60 12.14
C LEU A 502 37.99 21.47 13.17
N PHE A 503 37.19 20.44 12.91
CA PHE A 503 37.12 19.26 13.76
C PHE A 503 38.45 18.50 13.78
N ARG A 504 39.04 18.22 12.61
CA ARG A 504 40.32 17.51 12.52
C ARG A 504 41.50 18.30 13.13
N SER A 505 41.43 19.63 13.12
CA SER A 505 42.44 20.49 13.75
C SER A 505 42.21 20.70 15.26
N GLY A 506 41.22 20.06 15.86
CA GLY A 506 40.89 20.19 17.29
C GLY A 506 40.28 21.54 17.70
N ARG A 507 39.90 22.39 16.72
CA ARG A 507 39.25 23.69 16.98
C ARG A 507 37.75 23.59 17.21
N LEU A 508 37.15 22.48 16.83
CA LEU A 508 35.75 22.20 17.02
C LEU A 508 35.59 20.85 17.73
N ASN A 509 34.77 20.79 18.77
CA ASN A 509 34.45 19.56 19.45
C ASN A 509 33.41 18.73 18.67
N ASP A 510 33.28 17.43 18.99
CA ASP A 510 32.37 16.52 18.29
C ASP A 510 30.89 16.92 18.43
N GLU A 511 30.50 17.47 19.58
CA GLU A 511 29.12 17.93 19.81
C GLU A 511 28.77 19.17 18.96
N GLY A 512 29.67 20.12 18.83
CA GLY A 512 29.53 21.28 17.96
C GLY A 512 29.45 20.87 16.49
N ARG A 513 30.34 19.94 16.05
CA ARG A 513 30.33 19.38 14.71
C ARG A 513 28.96 18.76 14.39
N ARG A 514 28.46 17.88 15.26
CA ARG A 514 27.16 17.19 15.03
C ARG A 514 25.98 18.16 14.95
N ARG A 515 25.99 19.25 15.74
CA ARG A 515 24.94 20.27 15.66
C ARG A 515 24.95 20.98 14.32
N ILE A 516 26.12 21.43 13.88
CA ILE A 516 26.25 22.16 12.61
C ILE A 516 25.96 21.23 11.42
N GLU A 517 26.49 20.00 11.41
CA GLU A 517 26.18 19.00 10.38
C GLU A 517 24.68 18.75 10.26
N ARG A 518 23.97 18.63 11.39
CA ARG A 518 22.51 18.46 11.40
C ARG A 518 21.77 19.65 10.76
N ASP A 519 22.24 20.88 10.99
CA ASP A 519 21.64 22.06 10.37
C ASP A 519 21.88 22.08 8.86
N LEU A 520 23.08 21.67 8.41
CA LEU A 520 23.41 21.52 7.01
C LEU A 520 22.59 20.41 6.34
N ASP A 521 22.42 19.26 7.01
CA ASP A 521 21.61 18.14 6.53
C ASP A 521 20.14 18.54 6.35
N LEU A 522 19.58 19.36 7.25
CA LEU A 522 18.21 19.88 7.13
C LEU A 522 18.07 20.83 5.94
N ARG A 523 19.07 21.69 5.69
CA ARG A 523 19.09 22.58 4.51
C ARG A 523 19.18 21.78 3.22
N GLU A 524 20.08 20.81 3.15
CA GLU A 524 20.26 19.91 2.00
C GLU A 524 18.99 19.09 1.72
N ALA A 525 18.35 18.52 2.74
CA ALA A 525 17.09 17.79 2.62
C ALA A 525 15.94 18.68 2.11
N HIS A 526 15.90 19.95 2.54
CA HIS A 526 14.91 20.91 2.04
C HIS A 526 15.09 21.17 0.54
N LEU A 527 16.32 21.37 0.07
CA LEU A 527 16.63 21.55 -1.35
C LEU A 527 16.30 20.29 -2.18
N ALA A 528 16.66 19.10 -1.64
CA ALA A 528 16.34 17.82 -2.31
C ALA A 528 14.83 17.61 -2.49
N ASN A 529 14.03 17.92 -1.46
CA ASN A 529 12.57 17.86 -1.56
C ASN A 529 12.02 18.86 -2.59
N GLN A 530 12.56 20.05 -2.66
CA GLN A 530 12.17 21.04 -3.67
C GLN A 530 12.48 20.59 -5.10
N ARG A 531 13.59 19.89 -5.32
CA ARG A 531 13.94 19.29 -6.62
C ARG A 531 13.05 18.11 -7.01
N ALA A 532 12.68 17.27 -6.05
CA ALA A 532 11.78 16.13 -6.30
C ALA A 532 10.36 16.57 -6.69
N GLU A 533 9.96 17.79 -6.32
CA GLU A 533 8.69 18.43 -6.71
C GLU A 533 8.74 19.05 -8.12
N GLN A 534 9.91 19.20 -8.75
CA GLN A 534 10.11 19.68 -10.13
C GLN A 534 9.87 18.56 -11.16
#